data_fdbe307224934164e5c8d4548e079bf7
#
_entry.id   fdbe307224934164e5c8d4548e079bf7
#
_cell.length_a   1.000
_cell.length_b   1.000
_cell.length_c   1.000
_cell.angle_alpha   90.00
_cell.angle_beta   90.00
_cell.angle_gamma   90.00
#
_symmetry.space_group_name_H-M   'P 1'
#
loop_
_entity.id
_entity.type
_entity.pdbx_description
1 polymer ?
#
loop_
_entity_poly.entity_id
_entity_poly.type
_entity_poly.pdbx_seq_one_letter_code
_entity_poly.pdbx_strand_id
1 'polypeptide(L)'
;MSSSFGIHQRVRPALRQYAVVSLLFVATGTAAQEPLSLPEALKLAESRSTLLVGSDFAAQAARERGIAAAQLPDPVLKFGLDNVPINGPDQYSLTADFMTMRRVGVMQEISSTEKRDLRRRRGEVEAEREIAVREATRAGLRTDVALAWIDRYYAQKTADLWRVFAADVELQITALQAGIANGRSNAPELRAAEVVAAQTADQISAAEQQARMSTTAIARWLGPAAARPPGPAPDAATLAFDPDDPAVLARLPQITVLRQESALAQTDLRLAEHGRTPDWSVEVAYQQRGPAYSNMVSIGVAIPLPMFPQERQDRGIAASQAQVAQAEAQLQDMQVQRGAELATNVEEWRSLQRRAKALQRTLLPYASDRAVQALASYSGGNGTLAGVLEARRGSVDARMQVLLLERDAARAWAKLNFALVDGAQRTRSAP
;
A
#
# COMPACT_ATOMS: atom_id res chain seq x y z
N MET A 1 -45.93 -60.60 -21.62
CA MET A 1 -45.16 -61.84 -21.42
C MET A 1 -44.24 -61.51 -20.24
N SER A 2 -44.71 -61.82 -19.00
CA SER A 2 -44.46 -62.99 -18.17
C SER A 2 -42.97 -63.18 -17.94
N SER A 3 -42.42 -63.21 -16.76
CA SER A 3 -42.76 -63.81 -15.46
C SER A 3 -41.72 -63.35 -14.44
N SER A 4 -41.97 -62.90 -13.21
CA SER A 4 -42.42 -63.64 -12.01
C SER A 4 -41.38 -64.62 -11.41
N PHE A 5 -41.32 -64.50 -10.08
CA PHE A 5 -40.68 -65.35 -9.03
C PHE A 5 -39.45 -64.72 -8.40
N GLY A 6 -39.31 -64.63 -7.07
CA GLY A 6 -40.14 -65.04 -5.93
C GLY A 6 -39.35 -64.90 -4.63
N ILE A 7 -40.01 -64.43 -3.64
CA ILE A 7 -39.90 -64.54 -2.19
C ILE A 7 -38.76 -65.40 -1.61
N HIS A 8 -38.00 -64.85 -0.66
CA HIS A 8 -37.77 -65.50 0.65
C HIS A 8 -37.44 -64.47 1.77
N GLN A 9 -38.41 -64.36 2.68
CA GLN A 9 -38.25 -63.75 4.02
C GLN A 9 -37.26 -64.58 4.84
N ARG A 10 -36.33 -63.94 5.55
CA ARG A 10 -35.84 -64.43 6.84
C ARG A 10 -35.76 -63.27 7.84
N VAL A 11 -36.64 -63.34 8.79
CA VAL A 11 -36.71 -62.61 10.05
C VAL A 11 -35.53 -63.06 10.92
N ARG A 12 -34.77 -62.15 11.49
CA ARG A 12 -33.98 -62.35 12.72
C ARG A 12 -33.88 -61.03 13.52
N PRO A 13 -33.63 -61.08 14.84
CA PRO A 13 -34.32 -60.25 15.82
C PRO A 13 -33.54 -59.01 16.20
N ALA A 14 -34.28 -58.08 16.79
CA ALA A 14 -33.82 -56.80 17.37
C ALA A 14 -32.70 -56.95 18.42
N LEU A 15 -31.58 -56.29 18.19
CA LEU A 15 -30.65 -55.90 19.23
C LEU A 15 -30.79 -54.38 19.51
N ARG A 16 -31.37 -54.07 20.67
CA ARG A 16 -31.36 -52.72 21.23
C ARG A 16 -29.92 -52.31 21.51
N GLN A 17 -29.36 -51.41 20.69
CA GLN A 17 -28.15 -50.69 21.05
C GLN A 17 -28.57 -49.36 21.67
N TYR A 18 -28.27 -49.18 22.94
CA TYR A 18 -28.33 -47.91 23.65
C TYR A 18 -27.25 -47.00 23.09
N ALA A 19 -27.65 -46.01 22.32
CA ALA A 19 -26.80 -44.91 21.92
C ALA A 19 -26.60 -43.99 23.14
N VAL A 20 -25.45 -44.10 23.78
CA VAL A 20 -24.95 -43.11 24.75
C VAL A 20 -24.58 -41.87 23.94
N VAL A 21 -25.44 -40.86 23.92
CA VAL A 21 -25.12 -39.55 23.41
C VAL A 21 -24.18 -38.87 24.40
N SER A 22 -22.88 -39.04 24.18
CA SER A 22 -21.87 -38.22 24.85
C SER A 22 -21.97 -36.77 24.34
N LEU A 23 -22.62 -35.91 25.11
CA LEU A 23 -22.56 -34.47 24.91
C LEU A 23 -21.10 -34.01 25.17
N LEU A 24 -20.32 -33.91 24.09
CA LEU A 24 -19.07 -33.15 24.12
C LEU A 24 -19.45 -31.66 24.31
N PHE A 25 -19.42 -31.20 25.54
CA PHE A 25 -19.33 -29.77 25.87
C PHE A 25 -17.98 -29.30 25.30
N VAL A 26 -17.98 -28.79 24.05
CA VAL A 26 -16.91 -27.96 23.57
C VAL A 26 -17.00 -26.65 24.39
N ALA A 27 -16.24 -26.62 25.48
CA ALA A 27 -15.94 -25.38 26.16
C ALA A 27 -15.22 -24.49 25.13
N THR A 28 -15.97 -23.64 24.43
CA THR A 28 -15.42 -22.48 23.75
C THR A 28 -14.88 -21.56 24.83
N GLY A 29 -13.69 -21.90 25.33
CA GLY A 29 -12.91 -20.94 26.09
C GLY A 29 -12.78 -19.71 25.19
N THR A 30 -13.36 -18.59 25.59
CA THR A 30 -13.00 -17.28 25.09
C THR A 30 -11.54 -17.08 25.45
N ALA A 31 -10.63 -17.67 24.65
CA ALA A 31 -9.23 -17.33 24.71
C ALA A 31 -9.20 -15.82 24.51
N ALA A 32 -8.78 -15.09 25.55
CA ALA A 32 -8.56 -13.66 25.47
C ALA A 32 -7.67 -13.46 24.25
N GLN A 33 -8.23 -12.86 23.19
CA GLN A 33 -7.49 -12.68 21.94
C GLN A 33 -6.24 -11.85 22.27
N GLU A 34 -5.06 -12.40 21.98
CA GLU A 34 -3.81 -11.68 22.22
C GLU A 34 -3.87 -10.29 21.61
N PRO A 35 -3.43 -9.25 22.34
CA PRO A 35 -3.44 -7.88 21.83
C PRO A 35 -2.65 -7.79 20.51
N LEU A 36 -3.18 -7.05 19.56
CA LEU A 36 -2.57 -6.85 18.25
C LEU A 36 -1.46 -5.80 18.36
N SER A 37 -0.21 -6.22 18.24
CA SER A 37 0.94 -5.30 18.22
C SER A 37 1.05 -4.57 16.87
N LEU A 38 1.68 -3.38 16.85
CA LEU A 38 1.93 -2.65 15.61
C LEU A 38 2.78 -3.46 14.60
N PRO A 39 3.90 -4.14 14.98
CA PRO A 39 4.66 -4.95 14.03
C PRO A 39 3.85 -6.09 13.41
N GLU A 40 2.97 -6.73 14.20
CA GLU A 40 2.09 -7.78 13.70
C GLU A 40 1.02 -7.23 12.74
N ALA A 41 0.44 -6.07 13.04
CA ALA A 41 -0.52 -5.39 12.18
C ALA A 41 0.11 -5.05 10.82
N LEU A 42 1.35 -4.56 10.79
CA LEU A 42 2.09 -4.26 9.56
C LEU A 42 2.33 -5.51 8.72
N LYS A 43 2.81 -6.61 9.34
CA LYS A 43 3.03 -7.89 8.64
C LYS A 43 1.74 -8.45 8.05
N LEU A 44 0.65 -8.39 8.81
CA LEU A 44 -0.65 -8.86 8.36
C LEU A 44 -1.18 -8.03 7.19
N ALA A 45 -1.06 -6.71 7.25
CA ALA A 45 -1.46 -5.81 6.17
C ALA A 45 -0.64 -6.07 4.89
N GLU A 46 0.68 -6.23 4.99
CA GLU A 46 1.55 -6.56 3.85
C GLU A 46 1.15 -7.90 3.21
N SER A 47 0.94 -8.94 4.02
CA SER A 47 0.57 -10.27 3.51
C SER A 47 -0.81 -10.33 2.84
N ARG A 48 -1.72 -9.40 3.16
CA ARG A 48 -3.07 -9.29 2.59
C ARG A 48 -3.18 -8.28 1.46
N SER A 49 -2.12 -7.53 1.18
CA SER A 49 -2.15 -6.44 0.22
C SER A 49 -2.17 -6.95 -1.22
N THR A 50 -3.33 -6.85 -1.88
CA THR A 50 -3.46 -7.11 -3.31
C THR A 50 -2.69 -6.10 -4.17
N LEU A 51 -2.45 -4.89 -3.66
CA LEU A 51 -1.66 -3.87 -4.36
C LEU A 51 -0.19 -4.30 -4.49
N LEU A 52 0.40 -4.90 -3.45
CA LEU A 52 1.78 -5.41 -3.51
C LEU A 52 1.88 -6.58 -4.48
N VAL A 53 0.91 -7.50 -4.46
CA VAL A 53 0.83 -8.60 -5.44
C VAL A 53 0.68 -8.07 -6.86
N GLY A 54 -0.16 -7.05 -7.06
CA GLY A 54 -0.30 -6.38 -8.36
C GLY A 54 1.02 -5.78 -8.88
N SER A 55 1.81 -5.15 -7.99
CA SER A 55 3.12 -4.60 -8.34
C SER A 55 4.14 -5.68 -8.70
N ASP A 56 4.10 -6.86 -8.06
CA ASP A 56 4.95 -8.00 -8.43
C ASP A 56 4.64 -8.48 -9.86
N PHE A 57 3.35 -8.57 -10.23
CA PHE A 57 2.95 -8.89 -11.60
C PHE A 57 3.32 -7.81 -12.62
N ALA A 58 3.29 -6.53 -12.22
CA ALA A 58 3.73 -5.43 -13.10
C ALA A 58 5.23 -5.56 -13.45
N ALA A 59 6.07 -5.85 -12.45
CA ALA A 59 7.49 -6.09 -12.66
C ALA A 59 7.76 -7.33 -13.53
N GLN A 60 7.00 -8.41 -13.33
CA GLN A 60 7.07 -9.60 -14.17
C GLN A 60 6.66 -9.28 -15.62
N ALA A 61 5.55 -8.57 -15.82
CA ALA A 61 5.07 -8.18 -17.14
C ALA A 61 6.09 -7.30 -17.89
N ALA A 62 6.79 -6.40 -17.19
CA ALA A 62 7.85 -5.59 -17.77
C ALA A 62 9.03 -6.46 -18.26
N ARG A 63 9.44 -7.46 -17.48
CA ARG A 63 10.49 -8.40 -17.88
C ARG A 63 10.11 -9.20 -19.13
N GLU A 64 8.90 -9.77 -19.14
CA GLU A 64 8.41 -10.56 -20.28
C GLU A 64 8.30 -9.72 -21.56
N ARG A 65 7.82 -8.48 -21.44
CA ARG A 65 7.82 -7.52 -22.56
C ARG A 65 9.24 -7.23 -23.07
N GLY A 66 10.21 -7.08 -22.16
CA GLY A 66 11.61 -6.88 -22.52
C GLY A 66 12.20 -8.07 -23.28
N ILE A 67 11.89 -9.30 -22.85
CA ILE A 67 12.32 -10.53 -23.52
C ILE A 67 11.68 -10.61 -24.92
N ALA A 68 10.38 -10.37 -25.02
CA ALA A 68 9.66 -10.38 -26.32
C ALA A 68 10.18 -9.31 -27.28
N ALA A 69 10.42 -8.09 -26.81
CA ALA A 69 10.92 -6.98 -27.61
C ALA A 69 12.36 -7.17 -28.13
N ALA A 70 13.12 -8.05 -27.47
CA ALA A 70 14.48 -8.42 -27.88
C ALA A 70 14.52 -9.49 -29.00
N GLN A 71 13.40 -10.15 -29.28
CA GLN A 71 13.34 -11.14 -30.36
C GLN A 71 13.29 -10.47 -31.74
N LEU A 72 13.62 -11.24 -32.76
CA LEU A 72 13.33 -10.84 -34.14
C LEU A 72 11.81 -10.82 -34.34
N PRO A 73 11.27 -9.90 -35.16
CA PRO A 73 9.88 -9.97 -35.59
C PRO A 73 9.55 -11.31 -36.25
N ASP A 74 8.29 -11.73 -36.14
CA ASP A 74 7.86 -12.97 -36.77
C ASP A 74 8.06 -12.94 -38.28
N PRO A 75 8.42 -14.07 -38.91
CA PRO A 75 8.52 -14.15 -40.37
C PRO A 75 7.14 -13.96 -40.99
N VAL A 76 7.12 -13.18 -42.07
CA VAL A 76 5.89 -12.87 -42.81
C VAL A 76 5.79 -13.82 -43.99
N LEU A 77 4.73 -14.62 -44.03
CA LEU A 77 4.39 -15.46 -45.20
C LEU A 77 3.62 -14.62 -46.22
N LYS A 78 4.12 -14.59 -47.44
CA LYS A 78 3.56 -13.81 -48.56
C LYS A 78 2.98 -14.71 -49.64
N PHE A 79 1.81 -14.38 -50.09
CA PHE A 79 1.18 -14.99 -51.27
C PHE A 79 0.88 -13.91 -52.28
N GLY A 80 1.10 -14.19 -53.58
CA GLY A 80 0.84 -13.22 -54.62
C GLY A 80 0.62 -13.87 -55.96
N LEU A 81 -0.01 -13.11 -56.84
CA LEU A 81 -0.06 -13.34 -58.30
C LEU A 81 0.68 -12.19 -58.96
N ASP A 82 1.79 -12.50 -59.58
CA ASP A 82 2.62 -11.50 -60.24
C ASP A 82 2.41 -11.54 -61.74
N ASN A 83 2.41 -10.35 -62.37
CA ASN A 83 2.37 -10.16 -63.82
C ASN A 83 1.18 -10.84 -64.53
N VAL A 84 -0.04 -10.75 -63.95
CA VAL A 84 -1.25 -11.22 -64.60
C VAL A 84 -1.59 -10.27 -65.78
N PRO A 85 -1.68 -10.74 -67.00
CA PRO A 85 -2.01 -9.87 -68.15
C PRO A 85 -3.44 -9.34 -68.06
N ILE A 86 -3.62 -8.04 -68.23
CA ILE A 86 -4.93 -7.37 -68.19
C ILE A 86 -5.53 -7.09 -69.58
N ASN A 87 -4.77 -7.36 -70.69
CA ASN A 87 -5.19 -7.22 -72.00
C ASN A 87 -4.44 -8.24 -72.95
N GLY A 88 -4.82 -8.36 -74.20
CA GLY A 88 -4.21 -9.28 -75.16
C GLY A 88 -4.78 -10.70 -75.09
N PRO A 89 -4.20 -11.65 -75.86
CA PRO A 89 -4.75 -12.99 -76.04
C PRO A 89 -4.73 -13.83 -74.74
N ASP A 90 -3.81 -13.52 -73.85
CA ASP A 90 -3.66 -14.24 -72.54
C ASP A 90 -4.30 -13.48 -71.33
N GLN A 91 -5.23 -12.56 -71.60
CA GLN A 91 -5.91 -11.75 -70.60
C GLN A 91 -6.47 -12.63 -69.43
N TYR A 92 -6.10 -12.24 -68.25
CA TYR A 92 -6.47 -12.93 -66.99
C TYR A 92 -6.06 -14.42 -66.92
N SER A 93 -5.19 -14.89 -67.77
CA SER A 93 -4.66 -16.24 -67.69
C SER A 93 -3.63 -16.33 -66.55
N LEU A 94 -3.74 -17.38 -65.71
CA LEU A 94 -2.75 -17.69 -64.69
C LEU A 94 -1.64 -18.65 -65.14
N THR A 95 -1.73 -19.12 -66.40
CA THR A 95 -0.85 -20.20 -66.89
C THR A 95 -0.35 -20.03 -68.33
N ALA A 96 -1.05 -19.27 -69.15
CA ALA A 96 -0.70 -19.13 -70.62
C ALA A 96 0.45 -18.12 -70.88
N ASP A 97 0.44 -17.01 -70.09
CA ASP A 97 1.49 -16.00 -70.24
C ASP A 97 2.79 -16.45 -69.52
N PHE A 98 3.92 -16.24 -70.19
CA PHE A 98 5.25 -16.64 -69.72
C PHE A 98 5.72 -15.84 -68.49
N MET A 99 5.16 -14.66 -68.21
CA MET A 99 5.51 -13.80 -67.13
C MET A 99 4.61 -14.03 -65.86
N THR A 100 3.42 -14.60 -66.03
CA THR A 100 2.49 -14.82 -64.91
C THR A 100 3.02 -15.84 -63.95
N MET A 101 3.11 -15.46 -62.67
CA MET A 101 3.66 -16.29 -61.62
C MET A 101 2.74 -16.29 -60.38
N ARG A 102 2.56 -17.45 -59.81
CA ARG A 102 1.96 -17.66 -58.47
C ARG A 102 3.09 -17.73 -57.48
N ARG A 103 3.17 -16.73 -56.59
CA ARG A 103 4.28 -16.57 -55.62
C ARG A 103 3.87 -17.03 -54.27
N VAL A 104 4.75 -17.79 -53.62
CA VAL A 104 4.75 -18.06 -52.18
C VAL A 104 6.13 -17.73 -51.64
N GLY A 105 6.21 -16.84 -50.66
CA GLY A 105 7.48 -16.37 -50.13
C GLY A 105 7.45 -16.20 -48.62
N VAL A 106 8.62 -16.22 -47.99
CA VAL A 106 8.82 -15.89 -46.57
C VAL A 106 9.77 -14.72 -46.48
N MET A 107 9.38 -13.69 -45.74
CA MET A 107 10.21 -12.52 -45.47
C MET A 107 10.51 -12.46 -43.98
N GLN A 108 11.78 -12.29 -43.62
CA GLN A 108 12.27 -12.08 -42.26
C GLN A 108 12.90 -10.70 -42.13
N GLU A 109 12.38 -9.89 -41.19
CA GLU A 109 13.04 -8.66 -40.79
C GLU A 109 14.16 -8.95 -39.77
N ILE A 110 15.31 -8.29 -39.95
CA ILE A 110 16.51 -8.48 -39.14
C ILE A 110 16.89 -7.13 -38.54
N SER A 111 16.62 -6.97 -37.22
CA SER A 111 17.10 -5.84 -36.43
C SER A 111 18.53 -6.08 -35.97
N SER A 112 19.32 -5.01 -35.80
CA SER A 112 20.67 -5.12 -35.25
C SER A 112 20.68 -5.72 -33.86
N THR A 113 21.77 -6.40 -33.49
CA THR A 113 21.93 -6.99 -32.16
C THR A 113 21.89 -5.90 -31.06
N GLU A 114 22.52 -4.75 -31.32
CA GLU A 114 22.52 -3.62 -30.40
C GLU A 114 21.10 -3.10 -30.12
N LYS A 115 20.24 -2.95 -31.11
CA LYS A 115 18.85 -2.54 -30.93
C LYS A 115 18.08 -3.56 -30.05
N ARG A 116 18.28 -4.85 -30.32
CA ARG A 116 17.64 -5.91 -29.55
C ARG A 116 18.12 -5.93 -28.11
N ASP A 117 19.41 -5.74 -27.86
CA ASP A 117 19.99 -5.62 -26.53
C ASP A 117 19.48 -4.39 -25.79
N LEU A 118 19.33 -3.25 -26.46
CA LEU A 118 18.73 -2.04 -25.87
C LEU A 118 17.25 -2.23 -25.54
N ARG A 119 16.48 -2.92 -26.40
CA ARG A 119 15.07 -3.26 -26.12
C ARG A 119 14.97 -4.18 -24.88
N ARG A 120 15.85 -5.17 -24.77
CA ARG A 120 15.93 -6.02 -23.58
C ARG A 120 16.27 -5.19 -22.34
N ARG A 121 17.33 -4.35 -22.43
CA ARG A 121 17.75 -3.48 -21.31
C ARG A 121 16.66 -2.51 -20.90
N ARG A 122 15.89 -1.97 -21.85
CA ARG A 122 14.71 -1.15 -21.55
C ARG A 122 13.69 -1.90 -20.69
N GLY A 123 13.37 -3.14 -21.04
CA GLY A 123 12.46 -3.99 -20.25
C GLY A 123 13.00 -4.31 -18.85
N GLU A 124 14.32 -4.51 -18.71
CA GLU A 124 14.97 -4.71 -17.41
C GLU A 124 14.85 -3.45 -16.52
N VAL A 125 15.15 -2.26 -17.06
CA VAL A 125 15.04 -0.99 -16.35
C VAL A 125 13.58 -0.68 -16.00
N GLU A 126 12.64 -0.98 -16.90
CA GLU A 126 11.20 -0.87 -16.61
C GLU A 126 10.79 -1.79 -15.44
N ALA A 127 11.32 -3.02 -15.40
CA ALA A 127 11.08 -3.93 -14.27
C ALA A 127 11.71 -3.43 -12.97
N GLU A 128 12.92 -2.85 -13.02
CA GLU A 128 13.56 -2.21 -11.87
C GLU A 128 12.72 -1.03 -11.35
N ARG A 129 12.11 -0.25 -12.26
CA ARG A 129 11.17 0.82 -11.91
C ARG A 129 9.92 0.27 -11.20
N GLU A 130 9.32 -0.80 -11.71
CA GLU A 130 8.13 -1.41 -11.08
C GLU A 130 8.47 -1.98 -9.69
N ILE A 131 9.67 -2.52 -9.50
CA ILE A 131 10.15 -2.93 -8.17
C ILE A 131 10.27 -1.72 -7.23
N ALA A 132 10.80 -0.59 -7.72
CA ALA A 132 10.86 0.64 -6.93
C ALA A 132 9.45 1.18 -6.58
N VAL A 133 8.49 1.12 -7.50
CA VAL A 133 7.08 1.46 -7.28
C VAL A 133 6.46 0.54 -6.21
N ARG A 134 6.76 -0.76 -6.25
CA ARG A 134 6.33 -1.71 -5.21
C ARG A 134 6.82 -1.31 -3.83
N GLU A 135 8.10 -0.94 -3.70
CA GLU A 135 8.65 -0.53 -2.41
C GLU A 135 8.07 0.81 -1.94
N ALA A 136 7.76 1.74 -2.84
CA ALA A 136 7.04 2.96 -2.51
C ALA A 136 5.61 2.67 -2.03
N THR A 137 4.91 1.76 -2.68
CA THR A 137 3.57 1.28 -2.28
C THR A 137 3.61 0.60 -0.91
N ARG A 138 4.63 -0.21 -0.64
CA ARG A 138 4.85 -0.87 0.65
C ARG A 138 5.09 0.14 1.77
N ALA A 139 5.96 1.13 1.55
CA ALA A 139 6.21 2.20 2.51
C ALA A 139 4.94 3.00 2.82
N GLY A 140 4.15 3.35 1.80
CA GLY A 140 2.86 3.99 1.96
C GLY A 140 1.87 3.15 2.78
N LEU A 141 1.72 1.86 2.43
CA LEU A 141 0.87 0.92 3.16
C LEU A 141 1.27 0.83 4.65
N ARG A 142 2.56 0.70 4.94
CA ARG A 142 3.07 0.64 6.33
C ARG A 142 2.76 1.91 7.10
N THR A 143 2.94 3.07 6.47
CA THR A 143 2.62 4.37 7.07
C THR A 143 1.13 4.47 7.38
N ASP A 144 0.26 4.16 6.43
CA ASP A 144 -1.20 4.22 6.59
C ASP A 144 -1.70 3.29 7.70
N VAL A 145 -1.21 2.05 7.73
CA VAL A 145 -1.57 1.07 8.77
C VAL A 145 -1.07 1.51 10.13
N ALA A 146 0.16 2.05 10.21
CA ALA A 146 0.71 2.55 11.47
C ALA A 146 -0.10 3.73 12.01
N LEU A 147 -0.47 4.69 11.15
CA LEU A 147 -1.31 5.82 11.54
C LEU A 147 -2.68 5.35 12.03
N ALA A 148 -3.34 4.44 11.31
CA ALA A 148 -4.64 3.91 11.71
C ALA A 148 -4.57 3.10 13.02
N TRP A 149 -3.48 2.35 13.25
CA TRP A 149 -3.24 1.61 14.48
C TRP A 149 -3.03 2.57 15.66
N ILE A 150 -2.22 3.61 15.49
CA ILE A 150 -1.97 4.65 16.51
C ILE A 150 -3.28 5.37 16.85
N ASP A 151 -4.04 5.79 15.86
CA ASP A 151 -5.33 6.46 16.07
C ASP A 151 -6.30 5.58 16.87
N ARG A 152 -6.35 4.29 16.56
CA ARG A 152 -7.17 3.34 17.32
C ARG A 152 -6.70 3.17 18.75
N TYR A 153 -5.39 3.03 18.97
CA TYR A 153 -4.82 2.90 20.31
C TYR A 153 -5.19 4.10 21.18
N TYR A 154 -4.97 5.31 20.69
CA TYR A 154 -5.24 6.53 21.45
C TYR A 154 -6.74 6.82 21.58
N ALA A 155 -7.58 6.46 20.62
CA ALA A 155 -9.04 6.52 20.77
C ALA A 155 -9.54 5.60 21.91
N GLN A 156 -9.01 4.39 22.01
CA GLN A 156 -9.31 3.49 23.11
C GLN A 156 -8.86 4.08 24.47
N LYS A 157 -7.64 4.62 24.54
CA LYS A 157 -7.12 5.28 25.75
C LYS A 157 -7.96 6.48 26.17
N THR A 158 -8.48 7.25 25.22
CA THR A 158 -9.40 8.34 25.47
C THR A 158 -10.71 7.87 26.10
N ALA A 159 -11.30 6.81 25.57
CA ALA A 159 -12.51 6.22 26.13
C ALA A 159 -12.27 5.69 27.57
N ASP A 160 -11.14 5.01 27.78
CA ASP A 160 -10.78 4.48 29.11
C ASP A 160 -10.58 5.61 30.13
N LEU A 161 -9.96 6.74 29.72
CA LEU A 161 -9.79 7.90 30.60
C LEU A 161 -11.14 8.50 31.05
N TRP A 162 -12.09 8.64 30.13
CA TRP A 162 -13.44 9.11 30.46
C TRP A 162 -14.22 8.14 31.34
N ARG A 163 -14.07 6.83 31.16
CA ARG A 163 -14.71 5.81 32.02
C ARG A 163 -14.18 5.88 33.47
N VAL A 164 -12.86 6.06 33.61
CA VAL A 164 -12.26 6.26 34.96
C VAL A 164 -12.84 7.49 35.62
N PHE A 165 -12.97 8.61 34.92
CA PHE A 165 -13.56 9.83 35.44
C PHE A 165 -15.05 9.66 35.79
N ALA A 166 -15.82 8.95 34.98
CA ALA A 166 -17.23 8.66 35.26
C ALA A 166 -17.40 7.87 36.57
N ALA A 167 -16.55 6.87 36.80
CA ALA A 167 -16.58 6.11 38.06
C ALA A 167 -16.29 7.02 39.26
N ASP A 168 -15.37 7.98 39.16
CA ASP A 168 -15.09 8.97 40.17
C ASP A 168 -16.31 9.88 40.46
N VAL A 169 -17.01 10.33 39.44
CA VAL A 169 -18.21 11.18 39.57
C VAL A 169 -19.35 10.41 40.21
N GLU A 170 -19.55 9.14 39.86
CA GLU A 170 -20.59 8.28 40.46
C GLU A 170 -20.36 8.04 41.96
N LEU A 171 -19.11 7.82 42.37
CA LEU A 171 -18.74 7.74 43.79
C LEU A 171 -19.10 9.03 44.55
N GLN A 172 -18.94 10.19 43.92
CA GLN A 172 -19.28 11.49 44.51
C GLN A 172 -20.81 11.66 44.64
N ILE A 173 -21.57 11.28 43.62
CA ILE A 173 -23.04 11.30 43.64
C ILE A 173 -23.54 10.44 44.82
N THR A 174 -23.00 9.23 44.97
CA THR A 174 -23.34 8.33 46.10
C THR A 174 -23.02 8.96 47.45
N ALA A 175 -21.85 9.58 47.59
CA ALA A 175 -21.47 10.28 48.82
C ALA A 175 -22.37 11.48 49.16
N LEU A 176 -22.81 12.23 48.12
CA LEU A 176 -23.73 13.34 48.29
C LEU A 176 -25.14 12.90 48.74
N GLN A 177 -25.66 11.83 48.13
CA GLN A 177 -26.93 11.25 48.51
C GLN A 177 -26.93 10.82 50.01
N ALA A 178 -25.85 10.16 50.44
CA ALA A 178 -25.66 9.82 51.84
C ALA A 178 -25.48 11.08 52.73
N GLY A 179 -24.82 12.12 52.24
CA GLY A 179 -24.63 13.40 52.91
C GLY A 179 -25.96 14.15 53.11
N ILE A 180 -26.83 14.16 52.12
CA ILE A 180 -28.18 14.77 52.22
C ILE A 180 -29.01 14.05 53.25
N ALA A 181 -29.00 12.71 53.28
CA ALA A 181 -29.71 11.92 54.26
C ALA A 181 -29.25 12.23 55.71
N ASN A 182 -28.00 12.68 55.89
CA ASN A 182 -27.40 13.02 57.18
C ASN A 182 -27.35 14.54 57.45
N GLY A 183 -27.97 15.38 56.59
CA GLY A 183 -27.98 16.84 56.72
C GLY A 183 -26.64 17.54 56.50
N ARG A 184 -25.65 16.86 55.86
CA ARG A 184 -24.29 17.38 55.61
C ARG A 184 -24.08 17.91 54.20
N SER A 185 -24.98 17.64 53.26
CA SER A 185 -24.96 18.08 51.88
C SER A 185 -26.32 18.63 51.48
N ASN A 186 -26.40 19.32 50.33
CA ASN A 186 -27.63 19.96 49.87
C ASN A 186 -28.02 19.49 48.45
N ALA A 187 -29.29 19.67 48.07
CA ALA A 187 -29.83 19.25 46.79
C ALA A 187 -29.17 19.95 45.58
N PRO A 188 -28.81 21.26 45.61
CA PRO A 188 -28.05 21.91 44.55
C PRO A 188 -26.72 21.24 44.23
N GLU A 189 -25.96 20.80 45.23
CA GLU A 189 -24.68 20.08 45.02
C GLU A 189 -24.89 18.75 44.32
N LEU A 190 -25.92 18.00 44.70
CA LEU A 190 -26.29 16.74 44.01
C LEU A 190 -26.61 17.01 42.53
N ARG A 191 -27.43 18.02 42.24
CA ARG A 191 -27.79 18.39 40.88
C ARG A 191 -26.57 18.81 40.04
N ALA A 192 -25.61 19.54 40.63
CA ALA A 192 -24.36 19.89 39.95
C ALA A 192 -23.54 18.65 39.61
N ALA A 193 -23.45 17.65 40.49
CA ALA A 193 -22.76 16.40 40.20
C ALA A 193 -23.48 15.56 39.13
N GLU A 194 -24.81 15.50 39.15
CA GLU A 194 -25.61 14.83 38.11
C GLU A 194 -25.42 15.48 36.71
N VAL A 195 -25.30 16.80 36.64
CA VAL A 195 -24.97 17.50 35.38
C VAL A 195 -23.59 17.08 34.85
N VAL A 196 -22.57 17.00 35.73
CA VAL A 196 -21.23 16.53 35.35
C VAL A 196 -21.28 15.06 34.91
N ALA A 197 -22.06 14.21 35.55
CA ALA A 197 -22.25 12.82 35.16
C ALA A 197 -22.87 12.71 33.76
N ALA A 198 -23.91 13.47 33.46
CA ALA A 198 -24.56 13.51 32.15
C ALA A 198 -23.60 13.99 31.05
N GLN A 199 -22.82 15.04 31.32
CA GLN A 199 -21.79 15.53 30.37
C GLN A 199 -20.69 14.48 30.15
N THR A 200 -20.28 13.78 31.23
CA THR A 200 -19.27 12.72 31.13
C THR A 200 -19.77 11.52 30.31
N ALA A 201 -21.03 11.14 30.47
CA ALA A 201 -21.66 10.07 29.70
C ALA A 201 -21.68 10.39 28.20
N ASP A 202 -21.94 11.65 27.82
CA ASP A 202 -21.82 12.12 26.42
C ASP A 202 -20.39 12.01 25.89
N GLN A 203 -19.39 12.43 26.68
CA GLN A 203 -17.96 12.31 26.32
C GLN A 203 -17.53 10.84 26.14
N ILE A 204 -18.03 9.92 26.97
CA ILE A 204 -17.80 8.47 26.81
C ILE A 204 -18.40 8.00 25.49
N SER A 205 -19.65 8.37 25.22
CA SER A 205 -20.34 7.97 23.97
C SER A 205 -19.57 8.42 22.72
N ALA A 206 -19.11 9.68 22.71
CA ALA A 206 -18.30 10.25 21.63
C ALA A 206 -16.94 9.52 21.49
N ALA A 207 -16.23 9.28 22.59
CA ALA A 207 -14.95 8.58 22.58
C ALA A 207 -15.09 7.11 22.12
N GLU A 208 -16.13 6.42 22.54
CA GLU A 208 -16.43 5.06 22.09
C GLU A 208 -16.81 5.00 20.61
N GLN A 209 -17.58 5.98 20.14
CA GLN A 209 -17.84 6.12 18.71
C GLN A 209 -16.54 6.26 17.93
N GLN A 210 -15.63 7.13 18.36
CA GLN A 210 -14.33 7.31 17.72
C GLN A 210 -13.50 6.03 17.75
N ALA A 211 -13.49 5.28 18.84
CA ALA A 211 -12.79 4.00 18.95
C ALA A 211 -13.38 2.95 17.97
N ARG A 212 -14.71 2.89 17.85
CA ARG A 212 -15.37 2.01 16.87
C ARG A 212 -15.04 2.41 15.43
N MET A 213 -15.09 3.71 15.10
CA MET A 213 -14.71 4.23 13.78
C MET A 213 -13.26 3.89 13.42
N SER A 214 -12.32 4.07 14.35
CA SER A 214 -10.91 3.73 14.15
C SER A 214 -10.71 2.22 13.94
N THR A 215 -11.48 1.38 14.65
CA THR A 215 -11.47 -0.08 14.46
C THR A 215 -11.99 -0.47 13.06
N THR A 216 -13.06 0.18 12.60
CA THR A 216 -13.59 -0.04 11.23
C THR A 216 -12.60 0.44 10.18
N ALA A 217 -11.95 1.58 10.39
CA ALA A 217 -10.98 2.12 9.45
C ALA A 217 -9.78 1.19 9.22
N ILE A 218 -9.23 0.61 10.28
CA ILE A 218 -8.08 -0.30 10.16
C ILE A 218 -8.47 -1.68 9.59
N ALA A 219 -9.75 -2.07 9.70
CA ALA A 219 -10.24 -3.37 9.24
C ALA A 219 -10.08 -3.57 7.71
N ARG A 220 -10.01 -2.50 6.93
CA ARG A 220 -9.75 -2.59 5.48
C ARG A 220 -8.44 -3.32 5.17
N TRP A 221 -7.42 -3.22 6.04
CA TRP A 221 -6.13 -3.89 5.85
C TRP A 221 -6.02 -5.20 6.64
N LEU A 222 -6.60 -5.23 7.86
CA LEU A 222 -6.40 -6.33 8.81
C LEU A 222 -7.53 -7.37 8.78
N GLY A 223 -8.70 -7.02 8.18
CA GLY A 223 -9.88 -7.87 8.21
C GLY A 223 -10.33 -8.17 9.64
N PRO A 224 -10.68 -9.44 9.96
CA PRO A 224 -11.17 -9.82 11.28
C PRO A 224 -10.20 -9.55 12.43
N ALA A 225 -8.88 -9.55 12.17
CA ALA A 225 -7.87 -9.26 13.18
C ALA A 225 -7.97 -7.84 13.76
N ALA A 226 -8.64 -6.92 13.06
CA ALA A 226 -8.95 -5.58 13.57
C ALA A 226 -9.86 -5.59 14.82
N ALA A 227 -10.56 -6.68 15.11
CA ALA A 227 -11.37 -6.79 16.34
C ALA A 227 -10.53 -7.02 17.62
N ARG A 228 -9.29 -7.52 17.49
CA ARG A 228 -8.37 -7.72 18.61
C ARG A 228 -8.02 -6.38 19.26
N PRO A 229 -7.93 -6.28 20.61
CA PRO A 229 -7.52 -5.04 21.26
C PRO A 229 -6.11 -4.61 20.81
N PRO A 230 -5.82 -3.31 20.73
CA PRO A 230 -4.46 -2.84 20.40
C PRO A 230 -3.47 -3.24 21.50
N GLY A 231 -2.28 -3.67 21.13
CA GLY A 231 -1.17 -3.92 22.02
C GLY A 231 -0.58 -2.62 22.62
N PRO A 232 0.59 -2.69 23.27
CA PRO A 232 1.23 -1.50 23.84
C PRO A 232 1.63 -0.49 22.75
N ALA A 233 1.68 0.79 23.15
CA ALA A 233 2.16 1.85 22.25
C ALA A 233 3.57 1.54 21.72
N PRO A 234 3.88 1.89 20.48
CA PRO A 234 5.24 1.78 19.98
C PRO A 234 6.15 2.78 20.69
N ASP A 235 7.45 2.44 20.78
CA ASP A 235 8.44 3.42 21.21
C ASP A 235 8.62 4.48 20.12
N ALA A 236 7.89 5.59 20.25
CA ALA A 236 7.97 6.72 19.36
C ALA A 236 9.07 7.74 19.76
N ALA A 237 9.90 7.42 20.77
CA ALA A 237 10.96 8.31 21.25
C ALA A 237 12.18 8.33 20.34
N THR A 238 12.39 7.27 19.54
CA THR A 238 13.56 7.10 18.68
C THR A 238 13.13 6.81 17.23
N LEU A 239 13.92 7.30 16.25
CA LEU A 239 13.76 6.94 14.84
C LEU A 239 14.67 5.75 14.50
N ALA A 240 14.26 4.95 13.51
CA ALA A 240 15.06 3.84 12.99
C ALA A 240 16.29 4.30 12.17
N PHE A 241 16.39 5.59 11.89
CA PHE A 241 17.47 6.22 11.10
C PHE A 241 17.91 7.53 11.75
N ASP A 242 19.08 8.00 11.35
CA ASP A 242 19.55 9.34 11.73
C ASP A 242 18.91 10.38 10.80
N PRO A 243 18.04 11.26 11.32
CA PRO A 243 17.34 12.24 10.49
C PRO A 243 18.26 13.32 9.91
N ASP A 244 19.46 13.48 10.45
CA ASP A 244 20.44 14.46 10.00
C ASP A 244 21.44 13.85 8.98
N ASP A 245 21.34 12.54 8.66
CA ASP A 245 22.12 11.87 7.62
C ASP A 245 21.60 12.27 6.22
N PRO A 246 22.41 12.97 5.39
CA PRO A 246 22.00 13.39 4.04
C PRO A 246 21.69 12.21 3.11
N ALA A 247 22.22 11.01 3.41
CA ALA A 247 21.93 9.81 2.62
C ALA A 247 20.49 9.30 2.79
N VAL A 248 19.75 9.75 3.79
CA VAL A 248 18.34 9.36 4.03
C VAL A 248 17.47 9.73 2.84
N LEU A 249 17.65 10.94 2.29
CA LEU A 249 16.88 11.40 1.14
C LEU A 249 17.00 10.46 -0.07
N ALA A 250 18.23 9.99 -0.34
CA ALA A 250 18.48 9.09 -1.47
C ALA A 250 17.83 7.69 -1.30
N ARG A 251 17.46 7.31 -0.07
CA ARG A 251 16.82 6.03 0.26
C ARG A 251 15.29 6.10 0.24
N LEU A 252 14.71 7.29 0.08
CA LEU A 252 13.25 7.41 -0.03
C LEU A 252 12.76 6.68 -1.29
N PRO A 253 11.74 5.81 -1.18
CA PRO A 253 11.27 5.02 -2.31
C PRO A 253 10.82 5.87 -3.50
N GLN A 254 10.20 7.01 -3.26
CA GLN A 254 9.76 7.94 -4.30
C GLN A 254 10.95 8.50 -5.12
N ILE A 255 12.07 8.78 -4.46
CA ILE A 255 13.31 9.21 -5.14
C ILE A 255 13.88 8.05 -5.96
N THR A 256 13.79 6.82 -5.47
CA THR A 256 14.23 5.64 -6.21
C THR A 256 13.39 5.42 -7.46
N VAL A 257 12.07 5.60 -7.39
CA VAL A 257 11.17 5.52 -8.57
C VAL A 257 11.62 6.50 -9.65
N LEU A 258 11.77 7.79 -9.30
CA LEU A 258 12.16 8.83 -10.28
C LEU A 258 13.57 8.62 -10.84
N ARG A 259 14.49 8.04 -10.04
CA ARG A 259 15.81 7.65 -10.54
C ARG A 259 15.70 6.56 -11.62
N GLN A 260 14.82 5.57 -11.43
CA GLN A 260 14.58 4.55 -12.44
C GLN A 260 13.83 5.10 -13.67
N GLU A 261 12.96 6.10 -13.49
CA GLU A 261 12.33 6.81 -14.62
C GLU A 261 13.36 7.59 -15.45
N SER A 262 14.31 8.26 -14.83
CA SER A 262 15.43 8.90 -15.53
C SER A 262 16.30 7.87 -16.27
N ALA A 263 16.60 6.72 -15.65
CA ALA A 263 17.35 5.64 -16.29
C ALA A 263 16.59 5.04 -17.49
N LEU A 264 15.27 4.94 -17.41
CA LEU A 264 14.42 4.49 -18.52
C LEU A 264 14.46 5.49 -19.67
N ALA A 265 14.30 6.78 -19.39
CA ALA A 265 14.41 7.84 -20.40
C ALA A 265 15.79 7.85 -21.10
N GLN A 266 16.87 7.65 -20.35
CA GLN A 266 18.23 7.51 -20.91
C GLN A 266 18.36 6.28 -21.81
N THR A 267 17.70 5.17 -21.47
CA THR A 267 17.68 3.96 -22.29
C THR A 267 16.88 4.18 -23.58
N ASP A 268 15.74 4.90 -23.50
CA ASP A 268 14.93 5.27 -24.65
C ASP A 268 15.68 6.24 -25.59
N LEU A 269 16.49 7.17 -25.04
CA LEU A 269 17.38 8.02 -25.84
C LEU A 269 18.40 7.18 -26.63
N ARG A 270 19.08 6.22 -25.97
CA ARG A 270 20.03 5.33 -26.67
C ARG A 270 19.32 4.53 -27.78
N LEU A 271 18.11 4.05 -27.53
CA LEU A 271 17.34 3.33 -28.53
C LEU A 271 16.97 4.24 -29.72
N ALA A 272 16.61 5.51 -29.47
CA ALA A 272 16.35 6.50 -30.51
C ALA A 272 17.61 6.81 -31.35
N GLU A 273 18.78 6.94 -30.72
CA GLU A 273 20.07 7.14 -31.40
C GLU A 273 20.38 5.97 -32.34
N HIS A 274 20.16 4.73 -31.91
CA HIS A 274 20.30 3.54 -32.75
C HIS A 274 19.20 3.41 -33.84
N GLY A 275 18.13 4.20 -33.73
CA GLY A 275 17.09 4.33 -34.77
C GLY A 275 17.57 4.88 -36.12
N ARG A 276 18.78 5.50 -36.15
CA ARG A 276 19.45 5.91 -37.42
C ARG A 276 19.90 4.73 -38.24
N THR A 277 20.25 3.60 -37.64
CA THR A 277 20.63 2.38 -38.36
C THR A 277 19.36 1.67 -38.83
N PRO A 278 19.13 1.50 -40.15
CA PRO A 278 17.95 0.82 -40.64
C PRO A 278 17.98 -0.67 -40.31
N ASP A 279 16.82 -1.23 -40.03
CA ASP A 279 16.63 -2.68 -40.01
C ASP A 279 16.46 -3.15 -41.46
N TRP A 280 16.93 -4.33 -41.78
CA TRP A 280 16.85 -4.87 -43.14
C TRP A 280 16.03 -6.15 -43.16
N SER A 281 15.54 -6.54 -44.34
CA SER A 281 14.78 -7.78 -44.48
C SER A 281 15.30 -8.64 -45.60
N VAL A 282 15.18 -9.95 -45.41
CA VAL A 282 15.46 -10.96 -46.44
C VAL A 282 14.14 -11.63 -46.83
N GLU A 283 13.91 -11.77 -48.12
CA GLU A 283 12.78 -12.48 -48.67
C GLU A 283 13.27 -13.63 -49.52
N VAL A 284 12.71 -14.83 -49.35
CA VAL A 284 12.89 -15.97 -50.24
C VAL A 284 11.50 -16.36 -50.76
N ALA A 285 11.34 -16.39 -52.07
CA ALA A 285 10.06 -16.70 -52.72
C ALA A 285 10.21 -17.75 -53.80
N TYR A 286 9.28 -18.70 -53.79
CA TYR A 286 9.07 -19.65 -54.86
C TYR A 286 7.95 -19.16 -55.78
N GLN A 287 8.21 -19.18 -57.10
CA GLN A 287 7.28 -18.70 -58.11
C GLN A 287 6.96 -19.85 -59.07
N GLN A 288 5.70 -20.24 -59.03
CA GLN A 288 5.18 -21.25 -59.94
C GLN A 288 4.64 -20.60 -61.19
N ARG A 289 5.15 -20.99 -62.37
CA ARG A 289 4.72 -20.55 -63.70
C ARG A 289 3.75 -21.54 -64.33
N GLY A 290 3.31 -21.25 -65.52
CA GLY A 290 2.52 -22.18 -66.33
C GLY A 290 3.29 -23.44 -66.66
N PRO A 291 2.59 -24.55 -67.10
CA PRO A 291 3.23 -25.87 -67.31
C PRO A 291 4.32 -25.86 -68.37
N ALA A 292 4.28 -24.91 -69.28
CA ALA A 292 5.28 -24.76 -70.35
C ALA A 292 6.58 -24.09 -69.91
N TYR A 293 6.66 -23.58 -68.70
CA TYR A 293 7.76 -22.75 -68.21
C TYR A 293 8.35 -23.30 -66.89
N SER A 294 9.66 -23.08 -66.71
CA SER A 294 10.36 -23.48 -65.51
C SER A 294 9.92 -22.59 -64.33
N ASN A 295 9.71 -23.21 -63.12
CA ASN A 295 9.49 -22.48 -61.89
C ASN A 295 10.76 -21.75 -61.46
N MET A 296 10.60 -20.70 -60.66
CA MET A 296 11.70 -19.83 -60.20
C MET A 296 11.79 -19.74 -58.71
N VAL A 297 12.97 -19.45 -58.20
CA VAL A 297 13.23 -19.03 -56.83
C VAL A 297 13.85 -17.64 -56.89
N SER A 298 13.34 -16.72 -56.08
CA SER A 298 13.93 -15.39 -55.93
C SER A 298 14.38 -15.16 -54.48
N ILE A 299 15.49 -14.48 -54.34
CA ILE A 299 16.01 -14.00 -53.07
C ILE A 299 16.13 -12.48 -53.19
N GLY A 300 15.49 -11.78 -52.27
CA GLY A 300 15.49 -10.32 -52.19
C GLY A 300 16.01 -9.83 -50.85
N VAL A 301 16.68 -8.70 -50.85
CA VAL A 301 17.06 -7.97 -49.64
C VAL A 301 16.46 -6.57 -49.77
N ALA A 302 15.77 -6.11 -48.71
CA ALA A 302 15.23 -4.76 -48.67
C ALA A 302 15.83 -4.03 -47.46
N ILE A 303 16.38 -2.83 -47.74
CA ILE A 303 17.00 -1.95 -46.74
C ILE A 303 16.32 -0.59 -46.85
N PRO A 304 15.58 -0.12 -45.82
CA PRO A 304 15.04 1.22 -45.79
C PRO A 304 16.16 2.26 -45.80
N LEU A 305 16.09 3.24 -46.69
CA LEU A 305 17.07 4.31 -46.75
C LEU A 305 16.54 5.54 -46.02
N PRO A 306 17.23 6.06 -45.01
CA PRO A 306 16.81 7.27 -44.29
C PRO A 306 17.09 8.53 -45.16
N MET A 307 16.12 8.92 -45.96
CA MET A 307 16.29 10.04 -46.94
C MET A 307 16.32 11.41 -46.27
N PHE A 308 15.64 11.59 -45.15
CA PHE A 308 15.53 12.88 -44.42
C PHE A 308 15.79 12.70 -42.95
N PRO A 309 17.01 12.35 -42.53
CA PRO A 309 17.30 12.04 -41.11
C PRO A 309 17.06 13.25 -40.18
N GLN A 310 17.35 14.47 -40.65
CA GLN A 310 17.17 15.71 -39.91
C GLN A 310 15.70 16.00 -39.52
N GLU A 311 14.75 15.58 -40.34
CA GLU A 311 13.33 15.82 -40.14
C GLU A 311 12.63 14.67 -39.38
N ARG A 312 13.24 13.50 -39.31
CA ARG A 312 12.66 12.29 -38.70
C ARG A 312 13.49 11.78 -37.54
N GLN A 313 14.62 11.12 -37.83
CA GLN A 313 15.42 10.46 -36.80
C GLN A 313 16.01 11.48 -35.80
N ASP A 314 16.55 12.59 -36.27
CA ASP A 314 17.15 13.62 -35.44
C ASP A 314 16.09 14.32 -34.57
N ARG A 315 14.87 14.49 -35.10
CA ARG A 315 13.75 15.00 -34.28
C ARG A 315 13.32 14.00 -33.17
N GLY A 316 13.33 12.71 -33.49
CA GLY A 316 13.09 11.65 -32.49
C GLY A 316 14.15 11.65 -31.38
N ILE A 317 15.43 11.79 -31.77
CA ILE A 317 16.54 11.90 -30.81
C ILE A 317 16.39 13.16 -29.94
N ALA A 318 16.12 14.31 -30.53
CA ALA A 318 15.91 15.56 -29.82
C ALA A 318 14.71 15.48 -28.85
N ALA A 319 13.64 14.80 -29.24
CA ALA A 319 12.50 14.54 -28.36
C ALA A 319 12.89 13.66 -27.16
N SER A 320 13.65 12.58 -27.38
CA SER A 320 14.15 11.72 -26.30
C SER A 320 15.15 12.45 -25.39
N GLN A 321 16.01 13.33 -25.93
CA GLN A 321 16.88 14.20 -25.12
C GLN A 321 16.07 15.13 -24.21
N ALA A 322 14.99 15.73 -24.73
CA ALA A 322 14.10 16.57 -23.94
C ALA A 322 13.38 15.75 -22.83
N GLN A 323 13.01 14.50 -23.11
CA GLN A 323 12.44 13.59 -22.09
C GLN A 323 13.44 13.24 -21.00
N VAL A 324 14.71 13.02 -21.30
CA VAL A 324 15.77 12.84 -20.29
C VAL A 324 15.88 14.08 -19.42
N ALA A 325 16.00 15.27 -20.02
CA ALA A 325 16.08 16.52 -19.29
C ALA A 325 14.85 16.75 -18.40
N GLN A 326 13.65 16.41 -18.88
CA GLN A 326 12.42 16.45 -18.09
C GLN A 326 12.47 15.50 -16.89
N ALA A 327 12.87 14.25 -17.06
CA ALA A 327 12.96 13.26 -15.98
C ALA A 327 14.00 13.66 -14.92
N GLU A 328 15.13 14.22 -15.34
CA GLU A 328 16.16 14.73 -14.44
C GLU A 328 15.69 15.95 -13.64
N ALA A 329 14.98 16.89 -14.29
CA ALA A 329 14.38 18.03 -13.61
C ALA A 329 13.32 17.60 -12.59
N GLN A 330 12.47 16.63 -12.91
CA GLN A 330 11.49 16.05 -11.98
C GLN A 330 12.16 15.36 -10.79
N LEU A 331 13.24 14.62 -11.02
CA LEU A 331 14.02 14.01 -9.93
C LEU A 331 14.61 15.08 -9.02
N GLN A 332 15.19 16.13 -9.56
CA GLN A 332 15.75 17.23 -8.80
C GLN A 332 14.69 17.98 -7.98
N ASP A 333 13.55 18.32 -8.58
CA ASP A 333 12.44 18.97 -7.88
C ASP A 333 11.92 18.13 -6.74
N MET A 334 11.71 16.82 -6.97
CA MET A 334 11.27 15.89 -5.93
C MET A 334 12.29 15.77 -4.80
N GLN A 335 13.59 15.80 -5.09
CA GLN A 335 14.63 15.79 -4.05
C GLN A 335 14.52 17.01 -3.14
N VAL A 336 14.33 18.20 -3.73
CA VAL A 336 14.14 19.45 -2.96
C VAL A 336 12.88 19.38 -2.12
N GLN A 337 11.75 18.99 -2.72
CA GLN A 337 10.47 18.87 -2.03
C GLN A 337 10.55 17.88 -0.85
N ARG A 338 11.04 16.66 -1.09
CA ARG A 338 11.13 15.63 -0.05
C ARG A 338 12.16 15.97 1.03
N GLY A 339 13.21 16.69 0.68
CA GLY A 339 14.16 17.22 1.67
C GLY A 339 13.50 18.19 2.62
N ALA A 340 12.72 19.13 2.10
CA ALA A 340 11.97 20.09 2.90
C ALA A 340 10.87 19.42 3.76
N GLU A 341 10.13 18.46 3.19
CA GLU A 341 9.12 17.68 3.93
C GLU A 341 9.75 16.87 5.06
N LEU A 342 10.88 16.20 4.82
CA LEU A 342 11.59 15.43 5.83
C LEU A 342 12.03 16.33 6.98
N ALA A 343 12.66 17.48 6.70
CA ALA A 343 13.09 18.45 7.71
C ALA A 343 11.91 18.97 8.54
N THR A 344 10.79 19.31 7.88
CA THR A 344 9.57 19.76 8.55
C THR A 344 8.99 18.68 9.47
N ASN A 345 8.87 17.45 8.99
CA ASN A 345 8.34 16.33 9.77
C ASN A 345 9.24 15.97 10.97
N VAL A 346 10.56 16.09 10.81
CA VAL A 346 11.52 15.86 11.91
C VAL A 346 11.35 16.93 12.99
N GLU A 347 11.24 18.20 12.61
CA GLU A 347 11.05 19.28 13.59
C GLU A 347 9.67 19.20 14.26
N GLU A 348 8.61 18.85 13.53
CA GLU A 348 7.29 18.58 14.11
C GLU A 348 7.37 17.46 15.16
N TRP A 349 7.98 16.32 14.84
CA TRP A 349 8.16 15.21 15.75
C TRP A 349 8.96 15.60 17.00
N ARG A 350 10.10 16.30 16.84
CA ARG A 350 10.94 16.80 17.94
C ARG A 350 10.14 17.77 18.83
N SER A 351 9.38 18.68 18.23
CA SER A 351 8.55 19.65 18.96
C SER A 351 7.43 18.99 19.75
N LEU A 352 6.66 18.08 19.13
CA LEU A 352 5.58 17.34 19.80
C LEU A 352 6.11 16.55 20.99
N GLN A 353 7.26 15.87 20.86
CA GLN A 353 7.88 15.16 21.96
C GLN A 353 8.31 16.09 23.11
N ARG A 354 8.96 17.22 22.80
CA ARG A 354 9.34 18.20 23.83
C ARG A 354 8.11 18.70 24.59
N ARG A 355 7.03 19.04 23.88
CA ARG A 355 5.77 19.53 24.46
C ARG A 355 5.10 18.45 25.32
N ALA A 356 4.98 17.23 24.83
CA ALA A 356 4.40 16.12 25.60
C ALA A 356 5.16 15.89 26.92
N LYS A 357 6.50 15.81 26.85
CA LYS A 357 7.36 15.66 28.03
C LYS A 357 7.25 16.85 29.00
N ALA A 358 7.14 18.08 28.49
CA ALA A 358 6.97 19.25 29.33
C ALA A 358 5.63 19.20 30.09
N LEU A 359 4.51 18.91 29.41
CA LEU A 359 3.21 18.80 30.08
C LEU A 359 3.13 17.65 31.07
N GLN A 360 3.75 16.50 30.77
CA GLN A 360 3.85 15.38 31.72
C GLN A 360 4.59 15.75 32.99
N ARG A 361 5.62 16.61 32.93
CA ARG A 361 6.44 17.01 34.07
C ARG A 361 5.88 18.18 34.86
N THR A 362 5.04 19.03 34.27
CA THR A 362 4.53 20.24 34.91
C THR A 362 3.02 20.23 35.06
N LEU A 363 2.26 20.29 33.96
CA LEU A 363 0.80 20.43 34.00
C LEU A 363 0.13 19.25 34.69
N LEU A 364 0.52 18.04 34.39
CA LEU A 364 -0.13 16.83 34.90
C LEU A 364 0.03 16.69 36.43
N PRO A 365 1.23 16.84 37.05
CA PRO A 365 1.37 16.85 38.50
C PRO A 365 0.59 18.00 39.16
N TYR A 366 0.69 19.22 38.65
CA TYR A 366 0.01 20.39 39.22
C TYR A 366 -1.52 20.22 39.18
N ALA A 367 -2.08 19.74 38.09
CA ALA A 367 -3.51 19.47 37.99
C ALA A 367 -3.97 18.33 38.93
N SER A 368 -3.14 17.29 39.10
CA SER A 368 -3.39 16.21 40.05
C SER A 368 -3.35 16.70 41.48
N ASP A 369 -2.32 17.46 41.86
CA ASP A 369 -2.16 18.02 43.22
C ASP A 369 -3.30 18.99 43.55
N ARG A 370 -3.72 19.84 42.61
CA ARG A 370 -4.90 20.70 42.73
C ARG A 370 -6.16 19.88 43.09
N ALA A 371 -6.38 18.77 42.42
CA ALA A 371 -7.54 17.89 42.66
C ALA A 371 -7.48 17.27 44.07
N VAL A 372 -6.29 16.84 44.52
CA VAL A 372 -6.08 16.32 45.88
C VAL A 372 -6.31 17.39 46.92
N GLN A 373 -5.77 18.61 46.75
CA GLN A 373 -5.94 19.73 47.65
C GLN A 373 -7.39 20.18 47.74
N ALA A 374 -8.11 20.25 46.64
CA ALA A 374 -9.53 20.59 46.59
C ALA A 374 -10.38 19.59 47.40
N LEU A 375 -10.08 18.29 47.26
CA LEU A 375 -10.75 17.24 48.03
C LEU A 375 -10.43 17.36 49.56
N ALA A 376 -9.18 17.61 49.91
CA ALA A 376 -8.77 17.81 51.29
C ALA A 376 -9.46 19.05 51.94
N SER A 377 -9.53 20.16 51.20
CA SER A 377 -10.24 21.36 51.66
C SER A 377 -11.73 21.13 51.84
N TYR A 378 -12.37 20.40 50.95
CA TYR A 378 -13.78 20.04 51.07
C TYR A 378 -14.04 19.14 52.27
N SER A 379 -13.23 18.10 52.47
CA SER A 379 -13.35 17.20 53.65
C SER A 379 -13.07 17.89 54.97
N GLY A 380 -12.23 18.94 54.99
CA GLY A 380 -11.98 19.81 56.11
C GLY A 380 -13.03 20.90 56.37
N GLY A 381 -14.09 20.96 55.57
CA GLY A 381 -15.16 21.95 55.69
C GLY A 381 -14.82 23.36 55.14
N ASN A 382 -13.66 23.56 54.54
CA ASN A 382 -13.17 24.84 54.02
C ASN A 382 -13.29 24.98 52.50
N GLY A 383 -13.90 24.01 51.82
CA GLY A 383 -14.06 23.97 50.38
C GLY A 383 -15.49 23.65 49.93
N THR A 384 -15.75 23.78 48.64
CA THR A 384 -17.03 23.41 48.02
C THR A 384 -16.85 22.14 47.16
N LEU A 385 -17.92 21.36 47.03
CA LEU A 385 -17.90 20.22 46.14
C LEU A 385 -17.71 20.64 44.67
N ALA A 386 -18.30 21.79 44.28
CA ALA A 386 -18.10 22.37 42.94
C ALA A 386 -16.60 22.57 42.64
N GLY A 387 -15.83 23.06 43.63
CA GLY A 387 -14.37 23.19 43.50
C GLY A 387 -13.65 21.84 43.36
N VAL A 388 -14.11 20.79 44.02
CA VAL A 388 -13.56 19.42 43.83
C VAL A 388 -13.84 18.88 42.42
N LEU A 389 -15.08 19.01 41.96
CA LEU A 389 -15.48 18.57 40.63
C LEU A 389 -14.70 19.32 39.52
N GLU A 390 -14.56 20.65 39.68
CA GLU A 390 -13.78 21.47 38.76
C GLU A 390 -12.30 21.05 38.75
N ALA A 391 -11.68 20.86 39.90
CA ALA A 391 -10.27 20.46 39.99
C ALA A 391 -10.03 19.06 39.41
N ARG A 392 -10.93 18.10 39.65
CA ARG A 392 -10.88 16.75 39.08
C ARG A 392 -11.07 16.80 37.54
N ARG A 393 -12.02 17.60 37.03
CA ARG A 393 -12.21 17.83 35.60
C ARG A 393 -10.93 18.40 34.99
N GLY A 394 -10.32 19.39 35.64
CA GLY A 394 -9.04 19.96 35.19
C GLY A 394 -7.91 18.94 35.14
N SER A 395 -7.88 17.97 36.06
CA SER A 395 -6.90 16.86 36.02
C SER A 395 -7.13 15.91 34.83
N VAL A 396 -8.40 15.61 34.50
CA VAL A 396 -8.74 14.82 33.30
C VAL A 396 -8.40 15.56 32.03
N ASP A 397 -8.71 16.84 31.94
CA ASP A 397 -8.40 17.69 30.80
C ASP A 397 -6.87 17.78 30.58
N ALA A 398 -6.08 17.89 31.66
CA ALA A 398 -4.61 17.85 31.58
C ALA A 398 -4.10 16.51 31.04
N ARG A 399 -4.64 15.37 31.52
CA ARG A 399 -4.31 14.04 30.99
C ARG A 399 -4.70 13.89 29.53
N MET A 400 -5.85 14.43 29.12
CA MET A 400 -6.30 14.44 27.73
C MET A 400 -5.35 15.21 26.83
N GLN A 401 -4.88 16.40 27.26
CA GLN A 401 -3.90 17.19 26.51
C GLN A 401 -2.59 16.43 26.30
N VAL A 402 -2.09 15.76 27.34
CA VAL A 402 -0.89 14.92 27.21
C VAL A 402 -1.13 13.78 26.22
N LEU A 403 -2.25 13.06 26.34
CA LEU A 403 -2.61 11.94 25.49
C LEU A 403 -2.71 12.33 24.01
N LEU A 404 -3.27 13.50 23.70
CA LEU A 404 -3.36 14.04 22.36
C LEU A 404 -1.97 14.37 21.79
N LEU A 405 -1.09 14.97 22.58
CA LEU A 405 0.29 15.26 22.15
C LEU A 405 1.11 13.97 21.93
N GLU A 406 0.93 12.97 22.79
CA GLU A 406 1.55 11.64 22.60
C GLU A 406 1.07 10.98 21.31
N ARG A 407 -0.23 11.03 21.01
CA ARG A 407 -0.79 10.54 19.77
C ARG A 407 -0.15 11.25 18.56
N ASP A 408 -0.11 12.59 18.61
CA ASP A 408 0.40 13.38 17.49
C ASP A 408 1.91 13.15 17.29
N ALA A 409 2.68 13.01 18.38
CA ALA A 409 4.09 12.62 18.34
C ALA A 409 4.29 11.21 17.75
N ALA A 410 3.45 10.24 18.14
CA ALA A 410 3.48 8.89 17.57
C ALA A 410 3.11 8.88 16.08
N ARG A 411 2.16 9.70 15.65
CA ARG A 411 1.79 9.85 14.24
C ARG A 411 2.95 10.45 13.42
N ALA A 412 3.58 11.52 13.92
CA ALA A 412 4.76 12.12 13.28
C ALA A 412 5.92 11.13 13.21
N TRP A 413 6.17 10.37 14.28
CA TRP A 413 7.13 9.26 14.29
C TRP A 413 6.82 8.21 13.23
N ALA A 414 5.56 7.78 13.10
CA ALA A 414 5.17 6.77 12.12
C ALA A 414 5.40 7.24 10.67
N LYS A 415 5.05 8.49 10.36
CA LYS A 415 5.33 9.09 9.04
C LYS A 415 6.81 9.05 8.69
N LEU A 416 7.69 9.33 9.66
CA LEU A 416 9.13 9.30 9.47
C LEU A 416 9.67 7.87 9.41
N ASN A 417 9.31 7.03 10.39
CA ASN A 417 9.90 5.71 10.59
C ASN A 417 9.56 4.72 9.47
N PHE A 418 8.39 4.87 8.83
CA PHE A 418 7.94 4.00 7.74
C PHE A 418 8.09 4.62 6.35
N ALA A 419 8.63 5.85 6.25
CA ALA A 419 8.94 6.47 4.97
C ALA A 419 10.07 5.76 4.20
N LEU A 420 10.95 5.03 4.90
CA LEU A 420 12.11 4.34 4.35
C LEU A 420 11.83 2.85 4.14
N VAL A 421 12.48 2.27 3.15
CA VAL A 421 12.50 0.82 2.93
C VAL A 421 13.38 0.11 3.97
N ASP A 422 12.97 -1.08 4.42
CA ASP A 422 13.57 -1.87 5.52
C ASP A 422 15.08 -2.13 5.45
N GLY A 423 15.74 -1.89 4.31
CA GLY A 423 17.19 -2.00 4.19
C GLY A 423 18.00 -1.09 5.14
N ALA A 424 17.37 -0.02 5.66
CA ALA A 424 17.98 0.90 6.59
C ALA A 424 17.92 0.42 8.06
N GLN A 425 17.05 -0.53 8.39
CA GLN A 425 16.92 -1.07 9.76
C GLN A 425 18.01 -2.08 10.13
N ARG A 426 18.69 -2.67 9.14
CA ARG A 426 19.71 -3.71 9.37
C ARG A 426 21.08 -3.19 9.84
N THR A 427 21.35 -1.91 9.78
CA THR A 427 22.66 -1.35 10.16
C THR A 427 22.82 -1.08 11.66
N ARG A 428 21.77 -1.25 12.48
CA ARG A 428 21.82 -1.07 13.95
C ARG A 428 21.88 -2.37 14.77
N SER A 429 21.88 -3.53 14.16
CA SER A 429 21.95 -4.83 14.85
C SER A 429 23.29 -5.55 14.67
N ALA A 430 24.40 -4.83 14.50
CA ALA A 430 25.75 -5.35 14.71
C ALA A 430 26.34 -4.72 15.98
N PRO A 431 26.83 -5.53 16.93
CA PRO A 431 27.37 -5.08 18.21
C PRO A 431 28.66 -4.30 18.06
#